data_4bb2eeebf933a4d086d83e762527a40a
#
_entry.id   4bb2eeebf933a4d086d83e762527a40a
#
_cell.length_a   1.000
_cell.length_b   1.000
_cell.length_c   1.000
_cell.angle_alpha   90.00
_cell.angle_beta   90.00
_cell.angle_gamma   90.00
#
_symmetry.space_group_name_H-M   'P 1'
#
loop_
_entity.id
_entity.type
_entity.pdbx_description
1 polymer ?
#
loop_
_entity_poly.entity_id
_entity_poly.type
_entity_poly.pdbx_seq_one_letter_code
_entity_poly.pdbx_strand_id
1 'polypeptide(L)'
;MAFIDTYFKEVEQRFAVMKQEREPLEQAARLLFEAEKEHHTIYTFGSGHSHMIGQDIYARAGGYAKVYPINEIEMTLATHPTKSTTLERTASYADVLDAIYTIEAGDVLLVTSNSGRNPLVIEYTMRAR
;
A
#
# COMPACT_ATOMS: atom_id res chain seq x y z
N MET A 1 -10.54 25.07 25.18
CA MET A 1 -10.97 24.16 24.10
C MET A 1 -10.74 22.73 24.61
N ALA A 2 -11.77 21.90 24.57
CA ALA A 2 -11.63 20.53 25.04
C ALA A 2 -10.67 19.77 24.10
N PHE A 3 -9.91 18.80 24.61
CA PHE A 3 -8.97 18.00 23.83
C PHE A 3 -9.64 17.37 22.59
N ILE A 4 -10.87 16.93 22.75
CA ILE A 4 -11.67 16.33 21.66
C ILE A 4 -11.95 17.32 20.52
N ASP A 5 -12.21 18.58 20.82
CA ASP A 5 -12.47 19.62 19.81
C ASP A 5 -11.19 19.87 18.97
N THR A 6 -10.03 19.86 19.64
CA THR A 6 -8.73 19.98 18.96
C THR A 6 -8.50 18.80 18.02
N TYR A 7 -8.81 17.59 18.46
CA TYR A 7 -8.69 16.39 17.63
C TYR A 7 -9.58 16.48 16.37
N PHE A 8 -10.86 16.81 16.52
CA PHE A 8 -11.75 16.94 15.37
C PHE A 8 -11.30 18.03 14.40
N LYS A 9 -10.83 19.15 14.91
CA LYS A 9 -10.28 20.23 14.08
C LYS A 9 -9.08 19.76 13.26
N GLU A 10 -8.16 18.98 13.84
CA GLU A 10 -7.03 18.41 13.12
C GLU A 10 -7.48 17.41 12.03
N VAL A 11 -8.47 16.57 12.32
CA VAL A 11 -9.04 15.64 11.34
C VAL A 11 -9.65 16.41 10.16
N GLU A 12 -10.45 17.45 10.42
CA GLU A 12 -11.05 18.28 9.37
C GLU A 12 -10.01 18.98 8.51
N GLN A 13 -8.93 19.46 9.11
CA GLN A 13 -7.81 20.07 8.37
C GLN A 13 -7.13 19.04 7.44
N ARG A 14 -6.92 17.80 7.92
CA ARG A 14 -6.36 16.72 7.09
C ARG A 14 -7.27 16.37 5.91
N PHE A 15 -8.57 16.29 6.14
CA PHE A 15 -9.54 16.10 5.04
C PHE A 15 -9.52 17.25 4.03
N ALA A 16 -9.38 18.49 4.49
CA ALA A 16 -9.28 19.64 3.60
C ALA A 16 -8.04 19.56 2.69
N VAL A 17 -6.90 19.10 3.23
CA VAL A 17 -5.67 18.87 2.44
C VAL A 17 -5.90 17.73 1.43
N MET A 18 -6.48 16.61 1.84
CA MET A 18 -6.77 15.49 0.94
C MET A 18 -7.65 15.87 -0.25
N LYS A 19 -8.60 16.78 -0.05
CA LYS A 19 -9.45 17.27 -1.15
C LYS A 19 -8.69 18.04 -2.22
N GLN A 20 -7.51 18.57 -1.90
CA GLN A 20 -6.64 19.26 -2.87
C GLN A 20 -5.89 18.25 -3.77
N GLU A 21 -5.75 17.00 -3.33
CA GLU A 21 -5.13 15.91 -4.07
C GLU A 21 -6.10 15.20 -5.03
N ARG A 22 -7.12 15.92 -5.49
CA ARG A 22 -8.18 15.32 -6.32
C ARG A 22 -7.63 14.75 -7.63
N GLU A 23 -6.76 15.48 -8.31
CA GLU A 23 -6.22 15.06 -9.60
C GLU A 23 -5.36 13.79 -9.49
N PRO A 24 -4.38 13.68 -8.56
CA PRO A 24 -3.67 12.42 -8.32
C PRO A 24 -4.60 11.25 -7.97
N LEU A 25 -5.63 11.48 -7.17
CA LEU A 25 -6.61 10.45 -6.81
C LEU A 25 -7.41 9.97 -8.02
N GLU A 26 -7.85 10.87 -8.88
CA GLU A 26 -8.55 10.52 -10.12
C GLU A 26 -7.64 9.78 -11.11
N GLN A 27 -6.34 10.14 -11.18
CA GLN A 27 -5.36 9.43 -11.99
C GLN A 27 -5.15 8.00 -11.47
N ALA A 28 -4.96 7.83 -10.16
CA ALA A 28 -4.84 6.51 -9.55
C ALA A 28 -6.09 5.66 -9.79
N ALA A 29 -7.29 6.22 -9.62
CA ALA A 29 -8.54 5.54 -9.90
C ALA A 29 -8.66 5.08 -11.36
N ARG A 30 -8.20 5.87 -12.32
CA ARG A 30 -8.17 5.49 -13.74
C ARG A 30 -7.22 4.33 -13.99
N LEU A 31 -6.01 4.37 -13.41
CA LEU A 31 -5.04 3.27 -13.56
C LEU A 31 -5.62 1.95 -13.03
N LEU A 32 -6.26 1.97 -11.86
CA LEU A 32 -6.93 0.80 -11.29
C LEU A 32 -8.08 0.30 -12.18
N PHE A 33 -8.87 1.22 -12.72
CA PHE A 33 -9.97 0.89 -13.61
C PHE A 33 -9.50 0.27 -14.95
N GLU A 34 -8.46 0.83 -15.57
CA GLU A 34 -7.92 0.28 -16.82
C GLU A 34 -7.28 -1.09 -16.58
N ALA A 35 -6.55 -1.28 -15.49
CA ALA A 35 -6.02 -2.59 -15.12
C ALA A 35 -7.15 -3.63 -14.95
N GLU A 36 -8.22 -3.29 -14.26
CA GLU A 36 -9.38 -4.16 -14.09
C GLU A 36 -10.04 -4.51 -15.43
N LYS A 37 -10.24 -3.50 -16.28
CA LYS A 37 -10.86 -3.63 -17.60
C LYS A 37 -10.05 -4.54 -18.55
N GLU A 38 -8.74 -4.41 -18.53
CA GLU A 38 -7.81 -5.22 -19.34
C GLU A 38 -7.46 -6.57 -18.70
N HIS A 39 -8.09 -6.89 -17.57
CA HIS A 39 -7.90 -8.14 -16.83
C HIS A 39 -6.50 -8.30 -16.18
N HIS A 40 -5.81 -7.21 -15.94
CA HIS A 40 -4.56 -7.19 -15.18
C HIS A 40 -4.79 -7.36 -13.67
N THR A 41 -3.73 -7.67 -12.96
CA THR A 41 -3.74 -7.84 -11.50
C THR A 41 -3.44 -6.50 -10.81
N ILE A 42 -4.14 -6.24 -9.71
CA ILE A 42 -3.85 -5.12 -8.83
C ILE A 42 -3.15 -5.68 -7.59
N TYR A 43 -1.85 -5.50 -7.50
CA TYR A 43 -1.09 -5.85 -6.31
C TYR A 43 -1.17 -4.74 -5.27
N THR A 44 -1.22 -5.11 -4.00
CA THR A 44 -1.07 -4.15 -2.90
C THR A 44 0.14 -4.50 -2.06
N PHE A 45 0.91 -3.50 -1.67
CA PHE A 45 2.14 -3.68 -0.92
C PHE A 45 2.27 -2.65 0.21
N GLY A 46 2.72 -3.11 1.37
CA GLY A 46 3.04 -2.27 2.51
C GLY A 46 3.69 -3.08 3.62
N SER A 47 4.50 -2.45 4.46
CA SER A 47 5.12 -3.08 5.63
C SER A 47 4.53 -2.55 6.94
N GLY A 48 4.67 -3.32 8.02
CA GLY A 48 4.12 -2.96 9.33
C GLY A 48 2.60 -2.74 9.25
N HIS A 49 2.08 -1.68 9.84
CA HIS A 49 0.65 -1.35 9.77
C HIS A 49 0.16 -1.00 8.36
N SER A 50 1.04 -0.55 7.47
CA SER A 50 0.65 -0.14 6.12
C SER A 50 0.08 -1.27 5.27
N HIS A 51 0.42 -2.55 5.55
CA HIS A 51 -0.14 -3.70 4.83
C HIS A 51 -1.65 -3.83 5.05
N MET A 52 -2.18 -3.35 6.18
CA MET A 52 -3.60 -3.50 6.54
C MET A 52 -4.54 -2.83 5.53
N ILE A 53 -4.09 -1.76 4.86
CA ILE A 53 -4.88 -1.10 3.81
C ILE A 53 -5.12 -2.03 2.63
N GLY A 54 -4.08 -2.74 2.18
CA GLY A 54 -4.20 -3.73 1.11
C GLY A 54 -5.08 -4.91 1.51
N GLN A 55 -4.98 -5.36 2.75
CA GLN A 55 -5.83 -6.44 3.28
C GLN A 55 -7.30 -6.01 3.40
N ASP A 56 -7.57 -4.75 3.74
CA ASP A 56 -8.95 -4.27 3.86
C ASP A 56 -9.68 -4.22 2.51
N ILE A 57 -8.94 -4.07 1.41
CA ILE A 57 -9.51 -4.10 0.06
C ILE A 57 -9.72 -5.55 -0.42
N TYR A 58 -8.88 -6.49 0.03
CA TYR A 58 -8.85 -7.88 -0.40
C TYR A 58 -9.85 -8.76 0.37
N ALA A 59 -10.42 -9.75 -0.31
CA ALA A 59 -11.18 -10.87 0.23
C ALA A 59 -12.29 -10.50 1.24
N ARG A 60 -12.99 -9.40 1.02
CA ARG A 60 -14.13 -8.98 1.86
C ARG A 60 -15.40 -8.79 1.04
N ALA A 61 -16.55 -8.86 1.68
CA ALA A 61 -17.82 -8.51 1.05
C ALA A 61 -17.77 -7.06 0.51
N GLY A 62 -17.99 -6.89 -0.78
CA GLY A 62 -17.87 -5.61 -1.48
C GLY A 62 -16.42 -5.18 -1.77
N GLY A 63 -15.43 -6.05 -1.57
CA GLY A 63 -14.05 -5.83 -1.96
C GLY A 63 -13.83 -6.06 -3.47
N TYR A 64 -12.65 -5.71 -3.93
CA TYR A 64 -12.21 -5.91 -5.31
C TYR A 64 -11.78 -7.37 -5.53
N ALA A 65 -12.30 -8.02 -6.59
CA ALA A 65 -12.04 -9.43 -6.84
C ALA A 65 -10.62 -9.75 -7.33
N LYS A 66 -9.95 -8.79 -7.97
CA LYS A 66 -8.63 -8.95 -8.59
C LYS A 66 -7.50 -8.22 -7.83
N VAL A 67 -7.69 -7.94 -6.57
CA VAL A 67 -6.63 -7.42 -5.72
C VAL A 67 -5.85 -8.57 -5.11
N TYR A 68 -4.54 -8.51 -5.20
CA TYR A 68 -3.62 -9.49 -4.65
C TYR A 68 -2.64 -8.82 -3.66
N PRO A 69 -2.82 -9.01 -2.36
CA PRO A 69 -1.90 -8.42 -1.39
C PRO A 69 -0.57 -9.18 -1.34
N ILE A 70 0.53 -8.44 -1.50
CA ILE A 70 1.88 -8.91 -1.21
C ILE A 70 2.03 -8.85 0.30
N ASN A 71 1.71 -9.96 0.95
CA ASN A 71 1.51 -9.98 2.40
C ASN A 71 2.34 -11.09 3.06
N GLU A 72 3.66 -10.91 3.03
CA GLU A 72 4.56 -11.77 3.77
C GLU A 72 4.39 -11.53 5.27
N ILE A 73 4.06 -12.58 6.01
CA ILE A 73 3.72 -12.49 7.43
C ILE A 73 4.84 -11.87 8.27
N GLU A 74 6.08 -12.05 7.84
CA GLU A 74 7.28 -11.47 8.44
C GLU A 74 7.33 -9.94 8.35
N MET A 75 6.71 -9.37 7.34
CA MET A 75 6.64 -7.94 7.12
C MET A 75 5.49 -7.29 7.90
N THR A 76 4.62 -8.11 8.47
CA THR A 76 3.49 -7.67 9.28
C THR A 76 3.86 -7.61 10.75
N LEU A 77 2.94 -7.11 11.58
CA LEU A 77 3.09 -7.12 13.04
C LEU A 77 2.67 -8.44 13.67
N ALA A 78 2.15 -9.39 12.89
CA ALA A 78 1.60 -10.64 13.39
C ALA A 78 2.63 -11.57 14.01
N THR A 79 3.90 -11.51 13.56
CA THR A 79 4.98 -12.33 14.14
C THR A 79 5.74 -11.57 15.21
N HIS A 80 6.38 -10.47 14.85
CA HIS A 80 7.17 -9.66 15.76
C HIS A 80 7.41 -8.26 15.19
N PRO A 81 7.11 -7.17 15.91
CA PRO A 81 7.26 -5.81 15.40
C PRO A 81 8.71 -5.44 15.04
N THR A 82 9.70 -5.93 15.80
CA THR A 82 11.12 -5.70 15.48
C THR A 82 11.53 -6.41 14.17
N LYS A 83 10.97 -7.58 13.87
CA LYS A 83 11.24 -8.32 12.63
C LYS A 83 10.73 -7.52 11.43
N SER A 84 9.49 -7.06 11.47
CA SER A 84 8.93 -6.18 10.43
C SER A 84 9.78 -4.93 10.21
N THR A 85 10.17 -4.24 11.29
CA THR A 85 11.02 -3.05 11.22
C THR A 85 12.42 -3.34 10.65
N THR A 86 12.99 -4.51 10.91
CA THR A 86 14.27 -4.92 10.35
C THR A 86 14.16 -5.21 8.87
N LEU A 87 13.12 -5.95 8.46
CA LEU A 87 12.91 -6.30 7.06
C LEU A 87 12.62 -5.08 6.18
N GLU A 88 11.83 -4.13 6.63
CA GLU A 88 11.55 -2.91 5.85
C GLU A 88 12.79 -2.04 5.60
N ARG A 89 13.87 -2.24 6.40
CA ARG A 89 15.17 -1.58 6.25
C ARG A 89 16.15 -2.39 5.40
N THR A 90 15.79 -3.60 5.00
CA THR A 90 16.63 -4.51 4.23
C THR A 90 16.24 -4.46 2.75
N ALA A 91 16.90 -3.61 1.96
CA ALA A 91 16.58 -3.41 0.54
C ALA A 91 16.61 -4.74 -0.26
N SER A 92 17.59 -5.62 0.03
CA SER A 92 17.74 -6.90 -0.66
C SER A 92 16.60 -7.89 -0.41
N TYR A 93 15.70 -7.63 0.55
CA TYR A 93 14.49 -8.43 0.69
C TYR A 93 13.55 -8.29 -0.53
N ALA A 94 13.71 -7.24 -1.32
CA ALA A 94 13.05 -7.09 -2.60
C ALA A 94 13.35 -8.26 -3.57
N ASP A 95 14.55 -8.86 -3.51
CA ASP A 95 14.90 -10.04 -4.32
C ASP A 95 14.02 -11.25 -3.98
N VAL A 96 13.65 -11.38 -2.70
CA VAL A 96 12.75 -12.44 -2.23
C VAL A 96 11.34 -12.19 -2.75
N LEU A 97 10.86 -10.95 -2.68
CA LEU A 97 9.53 -10.58 -3.17
C LEU A 97 9.42 -10.79 -4.69
N ASP A 98 10.42 -10.38 -5.47
CA ASP A 98 10.46 -10.58 -6.92
C ASP A 98 10.45 -12.07 -7.31
N ALA A 99 11.08 -12.92 -6.49
CA ALA A 99 11.08 -14.36 -6.72
C ALA A 99 9.72 -15.03 -6.46
N ILE A 100 8.86 -14.39 -5.64
CA ILE A 100 7.54 -14.93 -5.26
C ILE A 100 6.43 -14.28 -6.09
N TYR A 101 6.50 -12.97 -6.29
CA TYR A 101 5.47 -12.17 -6.93
C TYR A 101 5.96 -11.62 -8.27
N THR A 102 5.47 -12.19 -9.36
CA THR A 102 5.76 -11.68 -10.70
C THR A 102 4.75 -10.60 -11.05
N ILE A 103 5.21 -9.35 -11.11
CA ILE A 103 4.41 -8.22 -11.58
C ILE A 103 4.68 -8.05 -13.07
N GLU A 104 3.64 -8.20 -13.88
CA GLU A 104 3.73 -8.15 -15.33
C GLU A 104 3.37 -6.76 -15.87
N ALA A 105 3.74 -6.52 -17.14
CA ALA A 105 3.36 -5.27 -17.80
C ALA A 105 1.83 -5.12 -17.88
N GLY A 106 1.34 -3.99 -17.39
CA GLY A 106 -0.10 -3.71 -17.30
C GLY A 106 -0.67 -3.92 -15.90
N ASP A 107 0.00 -4.71 -15.05
CA ASP A 107 -0.38 -4.83 -13.64
C ASP A 107 -0.16 -3.51 -12.89
N VAL A 108 -0.89 -3.32 -11.82
CA VAL A 108 -0.76 -2.14 -10.96
C VAL A 108 -0.26 -2.55 -9.59
N LEU A 109 0.78 -1.88 -9.10
CA LEU A 109 1.23 -2.00 -7.71
C LEU A 109 0.78 -0.79 -6.90
N LEU A 110 -0.19 -1.00 -6.01
CA LEU A 110 -0.63 0.00 -5.05
C LEU A 110 0.23 -0.08 -3.78
N VAL A 111 1.13 0.88 -3.60
CA VAL A 111 2.04 0.91 -2.46
C VAL A 111 1.51 1.82 -1.36
N THR A 112 1.42 1.30 -0.16
CA THR A 112 1.06 2.06 1.03
C THR A 112 2.26 2.20 1.97
N SER A 113 2.64 3.43 2.27
CA SER A 113 3.73 3.71 3.20
C SER A 113 3.52 5.04 3.92
N ASN A 114 3.61 5.02 5.25
CA ASN A 114 3.48 6.25 6.03
C ASN A 114 4.66 7.21 5.83
N SER A 115 5.88 6.71 5.74
CA SER A 115 7.09 7.53 5.61
C SER A 115 7.60 7.65 4.16
N GLY A 116 7.35 6.64 3.33
CA GLY A 116 7.92 6.53 1.97
C GLY A 116 9.45 6.44 1.95
N ARG A 117 10.10 6.09 3.08
CA ARG A 117 11.57 6.18 3.25
C ARG A 117 12.27 4.85 3.50
N ASN A 118 11.51 3.79 3.75
CA ASN A 118 12.12 2.50 4.05
C ASN A 118 12.74 1.88 2.81
N PRO A 119 14.00 1.41 2.90
CA PRO A 119 14.76 0.90 1.76
C PRO A 119 14.04 -0.18 0.96
N LEU A 120 13.41 -1.16 1.64
CA LEU A 120 12.65 -2.21 0.96
C LEU A 120 11.49 -1.64 0.15
N VAL A 121 10.72 -0.73 0.73
CA VAL A 121 9.55 -0.14 0.06
C VAL A 121 9.99 0.61 -1.20
N ILE A 122 11.06 1.40 -1.10
CA ILE A 122 11.63 2.14 -2.24
C ILE A 122 12.13 1.16 -3.30
N GLU A 123 12.98 0.20 -2.93
CA GLU A 123 13.61 -0.75 -3.84
C GLU A 123 12.57 -1.58 -4.59
N TYR A 124 11.60 -2.15 -3.89
CA TYR A 124 10.57 -2.97 -4.51
C TYR A 124 9.65 -2.16 -5.43
N THR A 125 9.29 -0.94 -5.05
CA THR A 125 8.51 -0.04 -5.91
C THR A 125 9.26 0.34 -7.19
N MET A 126 10.57 0.55 -7.10
CA MET A 126 11.40 0.89 -8.27
C MET A 126 11.54 -0.27 -9.25
N ARG A 127 11.52 -1.52 -8.77
CA ARG A 127 11.62 -2.72 -9.62
C ARG A 127 10.31 -3.03 -10.34
N ALA A 128 9.18 -2.77 -9.72
CA ALA A 128 7.85 -2.96 -10.30
C ALA A 128 7.47 -1.92 -11.37
N ARG A 129 8.42 -1.05 -11.78
CA ARG A 129 8.20 0.09 -12.66
C ARG A 129 8.40 -0.20 -14.15
#